data_b49a05c1380555753b3557cafa7a244b
#
_entry.id   b49a05c1380555753b3557cafa7a244b
#
_cell.length_a   1.000
_cell.length_b   1.000
_cell.length_c   1.000
_cell.angle_alpha   90.00
_cell.angle_beta   90.00
_cell.angle_gamma   90.00
#
_symmetry.space_group_name_H-M   'P 1'
#
loop_
_entity.id
_entity.type
_entity.pdbx_description
1 polymer ?
#
loop_
_entity_poly.entity_id
_entity_poly.type
_entity_poly.pdbx_seq_one_letter_code
_entity_poly.pdbx_strand_id
1 'polypeptide(L)' 'GTSLSIVVDTETGVNYLVHDTGITPLLDKNGTVVITEINK' A
#
# COMPACT_ATOMS: atom_id res chain seq x y z
N GLY A 1 -20.32 -1.92 -6.10
CA GLY A 1 -19.45 -2.61 -5.20
C GLY A 1 -18.12 -1.91 -5.08
N THR A 2 -17.40 -2.27 -4.09
CA THR A 2 -16.09 -1.70 -3.87
C THR A 2 -15.01 -2.68 -4.30
N SER A 3 -14.03 -2.16 -4.99
CA SER A 3 -12.87 -2.89 -5.42
C SER A 3 -11.68 -2.42 -4.60
N LEU A 4 -11.04 -3.33 -3.91
CA LEU A 4 -9.86 -3.02 -3.12
C LEU A 4 -8.66 -3.76 -3.68
N SER A 5 -7.55 -3.06 -3.83
CA SER A 5 -6.30 -3.66 -4.29
C SER A 5 -5.16 -3.13 -3.46
N ILE A 6 -4.12 -3.94 -3.30
CA ILE A 6 -2.90 -3.50 -2.64
C ILE A 6 -1.82 -3.41 -3.70
N VAL A 7 -1.19 -2.24 -3.77
CA VAL A 7 -0.15 -1.96 -4.76
C VAL A 7 1.13 -1.60 -4.03
N VAL A 8 2.24 -2.09 -4.53
CA VAL A 8 3.56 -1.80 -3.97
C VAL A 8 4.30 -0.85 -4.89
N ASP A 9 4.80 0.25 -4.31
CA ASP A 9 5.68 1.16 -5.03
C ASP A 9 7.06 0.50 -5.10
N THR A 10 7.48 0.12 -6.30
CA THR A 10 8.74 -0.61 -6.47
C THR A 10 9.98 0.28 -6.28
N GLU A 11 9.78 1.58 -6.14
CA GLU A 11 10.89 2.48 -5.86
C GLU A 11 11.19 2.58 -4.36
N THR A 12 10.14 2.56 -3.55
CA THR A 12 10.28 2.78 -2.11
C THR A 12 9.89 1.58 -1.27
N GLY A 13 9.13 0.64 -1.84
CA GLY A 13 8.60 -0.50 -1.11
C GLY A 13 7.33 -0.19 -0.32
N VAL A 14 6.83 1.03 -0.41
CA VAL A 14 5.62 1.41 0.31
C VAL A 14 4.41 0.73 -0.32
N ASN A 15 3.57 0.13 0.52
CA ASN A 15 2.33 -0.49 0.08
C ASN A 15 1.20 0.52 0.16
N TYR A 16 0.31 0.48 -0.83
CA TYR A 16 -0.84 1.38 -0.88
C TYR A 16 -2.12 0.57 -1.03
N LEU A 17 -3.18 1.07 -0.41
CA LEU A 17 -4.50 0.53 -0.58
C LEU A 17 -5.22 1.39 -1.61
N VAL A 18 -5.70 0.76 -2.68
CA VAL A 18 -6.35 1.46 -3.79
C VAL A 18 -7.80 1.00 -3.86
N HIS A 19 -8.71 1.94 -3.98
CA HIS A 19 -10.11 1.63 -4.25
C HIS A 19 -10.70 2.71 -5.15
N ASP A 20 -11.97 2.54 -5.54
CA ASP A 20 -12.59 3.40 -6.56
C ASP A 20 -12.52 4.89 -6.24
N THR A 21 -12.50 5.26 -4.98
CA THR A 21 -12.52 6.67 -4.60
C THR A 21 -11.17 7.24 -4.26
N GLY A 22 -10.12 6.42 -4.28
CA GLY A 22 -8.79 6.97 -3.99
C GLY A 22 -7.75 5.94 -3.62
N ILE A 23 -6.62 6.46 -3.17
CA ILE A 23 -5.48 5.67 -2.79
C ILE A 23 -4.93 6.21 -1.47
N THR A 24 -4.49 5.32 -0.61
CA THR A 24 -3.94 5.69 0.68
C THR A 24 -2.80 4.75 1.06
N PRO A 25 -1.80 5.21 1.82
CA PRO A 25 -0.77 4.30 2.31
C PRO A 25 -1.40 3.24 3.20
N LEU A 26 -0.93 2.01 3.06
CA LEU A 26 -1.41 0.90 3.87
C LEU A 26 -0.67 0.91 5.20
N LEU A 27 -1.42 0.94 6.29
CA LEU A 27 -0.85 0.97 7.64
C LEU A 27 -1.04 -0.38 8.31
N ASP A 28 -0.08 -0.72 9.16
CA ASP A 28 -0.20 -1.91 9.99
C ASP A 28 -0.98 -1.58 11.27
N LYS A 29 -1.12 -2.57 12.15
CA LYS A 29 -1.91 -2.40 13.38
C LYS A 29 -1.32 -1.35 14.33
N ASN A 30 -0.06 -0.97 14.13
CA ASN A 30 0.60 0.04 14.96
C ASN A 30 0.54 1.43 14.34
N GLY A 31 -0.11 1.56 13.19
CA GLY A 31 -0.21 2.83 12.48
C GLY A 31 1.03 3.18 11.68
N THR A 32 1.88 2.20 11.41
CA THR A 32 3.10 2.39 10.64
C THR A 32 2.88 1.91 9.21
N VAL A 33 3.43 2.62 8.25
CA VAL A 33 3.31 2.26 6.84
C VAL A 33 3.92 0.88 6.59
N VAL A 34 3.17 0.04 5.89
CA VAL A 34 3.64 -1.29 5.52
C VAL A 34 4.65 -1.18 4.39
N ILE A 35 5.84 -1.70 4.59
CA ILE A 35 6.93 -1.65 3.62
C ILE A 35 7.26 -3.06 3.15
N THR A 36 7.34 -3.22 1.83
CA THR A 36 7.82 -4.46 1.23
C THR A 36 9.28 -4.26 0.86
N GLU A 37 10.13 -5.18 1.27
CA GLU A 37 11.54 -5.11 0.93
C GLU A 37 11.72 -5.29 -0.57
N ILE A 38 12.32 -4.32 -1.21
CA ILE A 38 12.58 -4.37 -2.65
C ILE A 38 14.03 -4.77 -2.86
N ASN A 39 14.21 -5.85 -3.58
CA ASN A 39 15.53 -6.40 -3.86
C ASN A 39 15.93 -5.95 -5.26
N LYS A 40 16.89 -5.09 -5.35
CA LYS A 40 17.35 -4.58 -6.65
C LYS A 40 18.70 -5.12 -7.03
#